data_5ce986da4fa949ef4a0083dd604c91a1
#
_entry.id   5ce986da4fa949ef4a0083dd604c91a1
#
_cell.length_a   1.000
_cell.length_b   1.000
_cell.length_c   1.000
_cell.angle_alpha   90.00
_cell.angle_beta   90.00
_cell.angle_gamma   90.00
#
_symmetry.space_group_name_H-M   'P 1'
#
loop_
_entity.id
_entity.type
_entity.pdbx_description
1 polymer ?
#
loop_
_entity_poly.entity_id
_entity_poly.type
_entity_poly.pdbx_seq_one_letter_code
_entity_poly.pdbx_strand_id
1 'polypeptide(L)'
;MGRAGCRNYGIGIMKLTGLLFFFLVTTIGLNAQNIVFVYENKVYQSNIKTVQCFNTKKEQSVPIYTLKSAETLTFNFDDLKGGNRGYSYTVEHCTSSWKPSKINSIDYLESFNEDIITNYRYSFNTLQKFTHYEIKLPNEQIKPKIAGNYILKVYENANKSRPIISQRFYVLDPVINVGAEIVASSDVANRYKIQKVNFTIFHQMPIQNPYLDIKAIVTQNNNPNGAILNTKPTFIKPGSLVYNELNANEFWGGNEYRKFDTRSFRYKAEHVQDIYVDTINTAVLFNDVNSSGPKYSNQFDENGNFFIRNQDGRNPSTDSDYAKVIFSLNAIPPNEKGSIHVLGQFNNYSIAPANKMVYDENRKKYFANLKLKQGLYDYKYIWLSEDGKIDDTFFEGSFFETDNSYQVFVYYRKPGGRWEELIGFSNVSSLKK
;
A
#
# COMPACT_ATOMS: atom_id res chain seq x y z
N MET A 1 71.35 28.04 -83.63
CA MET A 1 70.14 28.80 -83.80
C MET A 1 69.12 28.21 -82.81
N GLY A 2 68.83 28.72 -81.83
CA GLY A 2 68.58 29.73 -80.94
C GLY A 2 67.09 29.92 -80.70
N ARG A 3 66.56 29.73 -79.56
CA ARG A 3 65.69 30.68 -78.92
C ARG A 3 65.20 30.14 -77.58
N ALA A 4 65.43 30.96 -76.57
CA ALA A 4 65.03 30.80 -75.27
C ALA A 4 63.49 30.96 -75.10
N GLY A 5 62.87 30.20 -74.19
CA GLY A 5 61.49 30.36 -73.80
C GLY A 5 61.42 30.57 -72.31
N CYS A 6 60.92 31.73 -71.89
CA CYS A 6 60.70 32.14 -70.50
C CYS A 6 59.79 31.20 -69.75
N ARG A 7 60.17 30.84 -68.50
CA ARG A 7 59.29 30.22 -67.53
C ARG A 7 58.59 31.31 -66.70
N ASN A 8 57.24 31.33 -66.81
CA ASN A 8 56.42 32.08 -65.85
C ASN A 8 56.10 31.19 -64.67
N TYR A 9 56.48 31.69 -63.44
CA TYR A 9 56.06 31.12 -62.15
C TYR A 9 54.67 31.63 -61.86
N GLY A 10 53.67 30.73 -61.85
CA GLY A 10 52.34 30.98 -61.30
C GLY A 10 52.31 30.67 -59.83
N ILE A 11 52.02 31.69 -59.03
CA ILE A 11 51.78 31.56 -57.54
C ILE A 11 50.42 30.92 -57.35
N GLY A 12 50.42 29.68 -56.88
CA GLY A 12 49.21 28.98 -56.47
C GLY A 12 48.72 29.46 -55.09
N ILE A 13 47.57 30.12 -55.12
CA ILE A 13 46.88 30.47 -53.86
C ILE A 13 46.19 29.20 -53.32
N MET A 14 46.75 28.65 -52.22
CA MET A 14 46.08 27.61 -51.40
C MET A 14 44.87 28.20 -50.72
N LYS A 15 43.66 27.83 -51.13
CA LYS A 15 42.43 28.08 -50.39
C LYS A 15 42.39 27.14 -49.17
N LEU A 16 42.59 27.69 -47.99
CA LEU A 16 42.39 27.03 -46.67
C LEU A 16 40.87 26.97 -46.42
N THR A 17 40.20 25.87 -46.74
CA THR A 17 38.82 25.59 -46.32
C THR A 17 38.82 25.15 -44.87
N GLY A 18 38.60 26.11 -43.99
CA GLY A 18 38.37 25.79 -42.57
C GLY A 18 37.07 25.01 -42.38
N LEU A 19 37.20 23.76 -41.97
CA LEU A 19 36.05 22.92 -41.54
C LEU A 19 35.66 23.35 -40.10
N LEU A 20 34.62 24.19 -40.00
CA LEU A 20 33.99 24.51 -38.70
C LEU A 20 33.17 23.29 -38.23
N PHE A 21 33.73 22.50 -37.32
CA PHE A 21 32.98 21.47 -36.64
C PHE A 21 32.09 22.15 -35.59
N PHE A 22 30.81 22.32 -35.90
CA PHE A 22 29.78 22.77 -34.96
C PHE A 22 29.47 21.61 -34.03
N PHE A 23 30.07 21.60 -32.82
CA PHE A 23 29.69 20.69 -31.73
C PHE A 23 28.31 21.10 -31.25
N LEU A 24 27.27 20.45 -31.76
CA LEU A 24 25.91 20.56 -31.21
C LEU A 24 25.87 19.80 -29.90
N VAL A 25 26.17 20.48 -28.81
CA VAL A 25 25.95 19.95 -27.47
C VAL A 25 24.42 19.93 -27.24
N THR A 26 23.82 18.81 -27.58
CA THR A 26 22.44 18.52 -27.09
C THR A 26 22.50 18.35 -25.59
N THR A 27 22.21 19.41 -24.86
CA THR A 27 21.87 19.31 -23.44
C THR A 27 20.59 18.49 -23.35
N ILE A 28 20.74 17.18 -23.13
CA ILE A 28 19.64 16.36 -22.64
C ILE A 28 19.31 16.91 -21.27
N GLY A 29 18.35 17.82 -21.22
CA GLY A 29 17.75 18.28 -19.97
C GLY A 29 17.12 17.06 -19.32
N LEU A 30 17.79 16.49 -18.35
CA LEU A 30 17.19 15.59 -17.38
C LEU A 30 16.07 16.40 -16.69
N ASN A 31 14.88 16.35 -17.27
CA ASN A 31 13.67 16.76 -16.56
C ASN A 31 13.57 15.84 -15.35
N ALA A 32 14.13 16.26 -14.23
CA ALA A 32 13.78 15.70 -12.93
C ALA A 32 12.29 15.93 -12.78
N GLN A 33 11.47 14.93 -13.12
CA GLN A 33 10.04 14.99 -12.85
C GLN A 33 9.91 15.24 -11.34
N ASN A 34 9.36 16.40 -10.98
CA ASN A 34 8.99 16.67 -9.61
C ASN A 34 7.99 15.62 -9.19
N ILE A 35 8.45 14.60 -8.46
CA ILE A 35 7.58 13.55 -7.93
C ILE A 35 6.72 14.21 -6.86
N VAL A 36 5.42 14.33 -7.12
CA VAL A 36 4.45 14.90 -6.18
C VAL A 36 3.99 13.82 -5.23
N PHE A 37 3.90 14.14 -3.94
CA PHE A 37 3.28 13.26 -2.95
C PHE A 37 1.81 13.03 -3.28
N VAL A 38 1.40 11.76 -3.29
CA VAL A 38 -0.01 11.37 -3.34
C VAL A 38 -0.51 11.05 -1.92
N TYR A 39 -1.80 11.26 -1.69
CA TYR A 39 -2.43 10.99 -0.38
C TYR A 39 -2.90 9.53 -0.27
N GLU A 40 -1.99 8.62 -0.62
CA GLU A 40 -2.18 7.16 -0.64
C GLU A 40 -0.97 6.48 -0.01
N ASN A 41 -1.11 5.21 0.35
CA ASN A 41 0.04 4.39 0.73
C ASN A 41 0.90 4.15 -0.50
N LYS A 42 2.09 4.73 -0.54
CA LYS A 42 2.98 4.63 -1.70
C LYS A 42 4.45 4.64 -1.32
N VAL A 43 5.20 3.78 -1.97
CA VAL A 43 6.66 3.76 -1.97
C VAL A 43 7.14 4.38 -3.27
N TYR A 44 8.00 5.40 -3.19
CA TYR A 44 8.47 6.15 -4.36
C TYR A 44 9.82 5.67 -4.90
N GLN A 45 10.57 4.92 -4.10
CA GLN A 45 11.89 4.41 -4.48
C GLN A 45 11.94 2.88 -4.39
N SER A 46 12.51 2.24 -5.40
CA SER A 46 12.53 0.77 -5.53
C SER A 46 13.38 0.06 -4.48
N ASN A 47 14.36 0.76 -3.87
CA ASN A 47 15.19 0.25 -2.77
C ASN A 47 14.47 0.25 -1.42
N ILE A 48 13.35 0.93 -1.28
CA ILE A 48 12.56 0.94 -0.04
C ILE A 48 11.59 -0.25 -0.07
N LYS A 49 11.63 -1.04 0.99
CA LYS A 49 10.88 -2.29 1.12
C LYS A 49 10.29 -2.44 2.51
N THR A 50 9.41 -3.40 2.68
CA THR A 50 8.85 -3.85 3.96
C THR A 50 8.29 -2.69 4.78
N VAL A 51 7.51 -1.80 4.11
CA VAL A 51 6.83 -0.70 4.78
C VAL A 51 5.66 -1.24 5.59
N GLN A 52 5.64 -0.96 6.88
CA GLN A 52 4.57 -1.37 7.79
C GLN A 52 4.13 -0.17 8.64
N CYS A 53 2.83 -0.10 8.94
CA CYS A 53 2.26 0.87 9.89
C CYS A 53 1.10 0.21 10.63
N PHE A 54 1.20 0.09 11.95
CA PHE A 54 0.20 -0.59 12.79
C PHE A 54 0.21 -0.04 14.22
N ASN A 55 -0.84 -0.32 14.98
CA ASN A 55 -0.85 0.00 16.41
C ASN A 55 0.17 -0.89 17.15
N THR A 56 1.06 -0.26 17.92
CA THR A 56 2.19 -0.96 18.59
C THR A 56 1.73 -2.12 19.50
N LYS A 57 0.50 -2.09 19.99
CA LYS A 57 -0.07 -3.17 20.81
C LYS A 57 -0.48 -4.40 20.00
N LYS A 58 -0.76 -4.23 18.70
CA LYS A 58 -1.23 -5.30 17.81
C LYS A 58 -0.64 -5.13 16.43
N GLU A 59 0.37 -5.92 16.11
CA GLU A 59 0.97 -5.96 14.77
C GLU A 59 -0.08 -6.23 13.68
N GLN A 60 0.10 -5.62 12.53
CA GLN A 60 -0.80 -5.70 11.36
C GLN A 60 -2.25 -5.26 11.61
N SER A 61 -2.51 -4.59 12.71
CA SER A 61 -3.80 -3.94 12.93
C SER A 61 -3.95 -2.71 12.02
N VAL A 62 -5.19 -2.24 11.89
CA VAL A 62 -5.46 -0.91 11.31
C VAL A 62 -4.55 0.12 11.99
N PRO A 63 -3.86 0.99 11.22
CA PRO A 63 -2.96 2.01 11.79
C PRO A 63 -3.76 3.15 12.45
N ILE A 64 -4.43 2.83 13.54
CA ILE A 64 -5.27 3.73 14.32
C ILE A 64 -4.80 3.75 15.78
N TYR A 65 -4.77 4.94 16.38
CA TYR A 65 -4.59 5.09 17.82
C TYR A 65 -5.60 6.09 18.38
N THR A 66 -5.92 5.94 19.66
CA THR A 66 -6.86 6.81 20.37
C THR A 66 -6.19 8.10 20.83
N LEU A 67 -6.78 9.24 20.48
CA LEU A 67 -6.30 10.57 20.86
C LEU A 67 -6.20 10.69 22.40
N LYS A 68 -5.12 11.29 22.87
CA LYS A 68 -4.81 11.48 24.31
C LYS A 68 -4.67 10.18 25.11
N SER A 69 -4.54 9.04 24.46
CA SER A 69 -4.21 7.77 25.11
C SER A 69 -2.70 7.51 25.13
N ALA A 70 -2.28 6.44 25.81
CA ALA A 70 -0.90 5.95 25.75
C ALA A 70 -0.62 5.04 24.54
N GLU A 71 -1.54 4.96 23.58
CA GLU A 71 -1.34 4.17 22.38
C GLU A 71 -0.40 4.86 21.41
N THR A 72 0.41 4.08 20.71
CA THR A 72 1.31 4.54 19.64
C THR A 72 1.17 3.67 18.42
N LEU A 73 1.52 4.24 17.27
CA LEU A 73 1.74 3.51 16.03
C LEU A 73 3.22 3.24 15.85
N THR A 74 3.55 2.05 15.38
CA THR A 74 4.86 1.73 14.84
C THR A 74 4.80 1.86 13.34
N PHE A 75 5.66 2.73 12.79
CA PHE A 75 5.91 2.83 11.37
C PHE A 75 7.35 2.41 11.11
N ASN A 76 7.57 1.46 10.20
CA ASN A 76 8.90 1.00 9.86
C ASN A 76 9.06 0.71 8.37
N PHE A 77 10.31 0.71 7.91
CA PHE A 77 10.70 0.34 6.55
C PHE A 77 12.18 -0.02 6.47
N ASP A 78 12.57 -0.71 5.41
CA ASP A 78 13.95 -1.05 5.11
C ASP A 78 14.45 -0.31 3.86
N ASP A 79 15.69 0.22 3.94
CA ASP A 79 16.42 0.73 2.79
C ASP A 79 17.48 -0.30 2.35
N LEU A 80 17.28 -0.92 1.18
CA LEU A 80 18.17 -1.96 0.63
C LEU A 80 19.50 -1.43 0.07
N LYS A 81 19.70 -0.11 0.03
CA LYS A 81 21.01 0.45 -0.29
C LYS A 81 22.01 0.29 0.86
N GLY A 82 21.50 0.06 2.07
CA GLY A 82 22.30 -0.04 3.27
C GLY A 82 22.99 1.29 3.65
N GLY A 83 23.76 1.26 4.74
CA GLY A 83 24.39 2.47 5.29
C GLY A 83 23.38 3.40 5.97
N ASN A 84 23.88 4.47 6.59
CA ASN A 84 23.02 5.49 7.18
C ASN A 84 22.66 6.55 6.13
N ARG A 85 21.34 6.75 5.93
CA ARG A 85 20.78 7.83 5.12
C ARG A 85 19.90 8.70 5.99
N GLY A 86 20.04 10.02 5.84
CA GLY A 86 19.19 10.98 6.53
C GLY A 86 17.77 10.97 5.95
N TYR A 87 16.81 10.53 6.74
CA TYR A 87 15.38 10.62 6.40
C TYR A 87 14.70 11.56 7.37
N SER A 88 13.89 12.48 6.83
CA SER A 88 12.99 13.34 7.59
C SER A 88 11.56 12.98 7.31
N TYR A 89 10.67 13.29 8.23
CA TYR A 89 9.26 13.00 8.05
C TYR A 89 8.37 14.16 8.55
N THR A 90 7.20 14.26 7.95
CA THR A 90 6.13 15.19 8.37
C THR A 90 4.81 14.45 8.41
N VAL A 91 3.82 15.00 9.13
CA VAL A 91 2.45 14.52 9.08
C VAL A 91 1.52 15.64 8.65
N GLU A 92 0.48 15.33 7.89
CA GLU A 92 -0.52 16.28 7.44
C GLU A 92 -1.92 15.72 7.68
N HIS A 93 -2.82 16.56 8.20
CA HIS A 93 -4.21 16.21 8.41
C HIS A 93 -4.99 16.18 7.10
N CYS A 94 -5.84 15.16 6.92
CA CYS A 94 -6.64 14.92 5.72
C CYS A 94 -8.13 14.84 6.04
N THR A 95 -8.95 15.09 5.03
CA THR A 95 -10.39 14.81 5.07
C THR A 95 -10.66 13.31 5.09
N SER A 96 -11.90 12.91 5.34
CA SER A 96 -12.36 11.52 5.26
C SER A 96 -12.07 10.87 3.89
N SER A 97 -12.00 11.67 2.81
CA SER A 97 -11.66 11.23 1.45
C SER A 97 -10.17 11.34 1.11
N TRP A 98 -9.30 11.48 2.11
CA TRP A 98 -7.84 11.57 1.94
C TRP A 98 -7.36 12.76 1.10
N LYS A 99 -8.12 13.86 1.07
CA LYS A 99 -7.65 15.13 0.53
C LYS A 99 -7.06 15.99 1.65
N PRO A 100 -6.07 16.86 1.38
CA PRO A 100 -5.53 17.75 2.40
C PRO A 100 -6.65 18.61 2.99
N SER A 101 -6.70 18.73 4.31
CA SER A 101 -7.72 19.55 5.00
C SER A 101 -7.50 21.04 4.85
N LYS A 102 -6.32 21.45 4.34
CA LYS A 102 -5.94 22.87 4.13
C LYS A 102 -6.01 23.72 5.40
N ILE A 103 -5.76 23.13 6.56
CA ILE A 103 -5.60 23.80 7.85
C ILE A 103 -4.12 23.93 8.19
N ASN A 104 -3.76 24.91 9.00
CA ASN A 104 -2.37 25.11 9.40
C ASN A 104 -1.91 23.99 10.35
N SER A 105 -0.61 23.65 10.34
CA SER A 105 -0.06 22.62 11.20
C SER A 105 -0.31 22.89 12.68
N ILE A 106 -0.29 24.16 13.10
CA ILE A 106 -0.61 24.59 14.45
C ILE A 106 -2.06 24.28 14.86
N ASP A 107 -2.97 24.07 13.93
CA ASP A 107 -4.36 23.69 14.22
C ASP A 107 -4.51 22.21 14.55
N TYR A 108 -3.60 21.33 14.05
CA TYR A 108 -3.69 19.87 14.23
C TYR A 108 -2.50 19.21 14.94
N LEU A 109 -1.39 19.94 15.20
CA LEU A 109 -0.23 19.43 15.95
C LEU A 109 -0.02 20.26 17.22
N GLU A 110 0.40 19.60 18.31
CA GLU A 110 0.81 20.26 19.57
C GLU A 110 2.25 20.78 19.53
N SER A 111 3.07 20.26 18.61
CA SER A 111 4.51 20.44 18.58
C SER A 111 5.01 20.78 17.17
N PHE A 112 6.15 20.25 16.79
CA PHE A 112 6.75 20.51 15.48
C PHE A 112 5.98 19.81 14.36
N ASN A 113 6.20 20.23 13.12
CA ASN A 113 5.59 19.63 11.93
C ASN A 113 6.56 18.77 11.11
N GLU A 114 7.84 18.72 11.50
CA GLU A 114 8.90 17.96 10.83
C GLU A 114 9.90 17.43 11.86
N ASP A 115 10.40 16.21 11.64
CA ASP A 115 11.42 15.58 12.46
C ASP A 115 12.29 14.65 11.63
N ILE A 116 13.44 14.24 12.18
CA ILE A 116 14.43 13.36 11.55
C ILE A 116 14.29 11.95 12.14
N ILE A 117 14.40 10.92 11.28
CA ILE A 117 14.39 9.54 11.74
C ILE A 117 15.76 9.18 12.31
N THR A 118 15.84 9.07 13.63
CA THR A 118 17.06 8.74 14.38
C THR A 118 17.15 7.28 14.81
N ASN A 119 15.99 6.57 14.88
CA ASN A 119 15.97 5.16 15.23
C ASN A 119 16.16 4.31 13.98
N TYR A 120 17.39 3.81 13.80
CA TYR A 120 17.72 2.90 12.70
C TYR A 120 18.71 1.82 13.17
N ARG A 121 18.69 0.68 12.49
CA ARG A 121 19.58 -0.45 12.75
C ARG A 121 20.05 -1.07 11.44
N TYR A 122 21.30 -1.48 11.38
CA TYR A 122 21.83 -2.21 10.24
C TYR A 122 21.40 -3.66 10.26
N SER A 123 21.22 -4.25 9.08
CA SER A 123 21.00 -5.69 8.94
C SER A 123 22.21 -6.47 9.47
N PHE A 124 21.94 -7.59 10.11
CA PHE A 124 22.96 -8.47 10.69
C PHE A 124 22.87 -9.88 10.07
N ASN A 125 24.01 -10.38 9.62
CA ASN A 125 24.14 -11.74 9.07
C ASN A 125 23.17 -12.05 7.89
N THR A 126 22.93 -11.04 7.02
CA THR A 126 22.08 -11.15 5.83
C THR A 126 22.90 -11.09 4.54
N LEU A 127 22.48 -11.79 3.48
CA LEU A 127 23.06 -11.68 2.14
C LEU A 127 22.70 -10.31 1.51
N GLN A 128 21.41 -9.95 1.54
CA GLN A 128 20.97 -8.62 1.15
C GLN A 128 21.14 -7.66 2.31
N LYS A 129 22.11 -6.74 2.21
CA LYS A 129 22.28 -5.69 3.22
C LYS A 129 21.14 -4.67 3.12
N PHE A 130 20.70 -4.18 4.29
CA PHE A 130 19.72 -3.12 4.41
C PHE A 130 19.92 -2.35 5.73
N THR A 131 19.27 -1.20 5.82
CA THR A 131 19.09 -0.46 7.07
C THR A 131 17.62 -0.39 7.40
N HIS A 132 17.24 -0.86 8.58
CA HIS A 132 15.91 -0.80 9.13
C HIS A 132 15.69 0.53 9.85
N TYR A 133 14.62 1.24 9.52
CA TYR A 133 14.20 2.51 10.14
C TYR A 133 12.85 2.34 10.85
N GLU A 134 12.72 2.95 12.01
CA GLU A 134 11.49 2.91 12.82
C GLU A 134 11.11 4.30 13.33
N ILE A 135 9.81 4.63 13.25
CA ILE A 135 9.19 5.81 13.86
C ILE A 135 8.05 5.33 14.76
N LYS A 136 7.92 5.92 15.95
CA LYS A 136 6.73 5.78 16.79
C LYS A 136 5.96 7.10 16.80
N LEU A 137 4.65 7.02 16.56
CA LEU A 137 3.73 8.17 16.57
C LEU A 137 2.55 7.89 17.51
N PRO A 138 2.08 8.87 18.30
CA PRO A 138 2.70 10.19 18.51
C PRO A 138 4.03 10.08 19.27
N ASN A 139 4.88 11.11 19.13
CA ASN A 139 6.09 11.29 19.90
C ASN A 139 6.22 12.76 20.35
N GLU A 140 7.31 13.10 21.02
CA GLU A 140 7.54 14.47 21.53
C GLU A 140 7.64 15.52 20.43
N GLN A 141 8.12 15.13 19.25
CA GLN A 141 8.35 16.04 18.12
C GLN A 141 7.08 16.20 17.26
N ILE A 142 6.33 15.12 17.05
CA ILE A 142 5.12 15.13 16.22
C ILE A 142 3.97 14.50 16.98
N LYS A 143 3.03 15.34 17.44
CA LYS A 143 1.90 14.92 18.25
C LYS A 143 0.61 15.55 17.74
N PRO A 144 -0.25 14.77 17.06
CA PRO A 144 -1.60 15.17 16.69
C PRO A 144 -2.46 15.57 17.89
N LYS A 145 -3.20 16.67 17.79
CA LYS A 145 -4.11 17.18 18.83
C LYS A 145 -5.59 17.14 18.46
N ILE A 146 -5.91 16.82 17.20
CA ILE A 146 -7.27 16.59 16.73
C ILE A 146 -7.40 15.20 16.10
N ALA A 147 -8.60 14.63 16.16
CA ALA A 147 -8.91 13.37 15.52
C ALA A 147 -9.06 13.54 14.00
N GLY A 148 -8.86 12.46 13.24
CA GLY A 148 -9.05 12.47 11.79
C GLY A 148 -8.08 11.54 11.05
N ASN A 149 -8.04 11.72 9.75
CA ASN A 149 -7.09 11.05 8.87
C ASN A 149 -5.79 11.84 8.82
N TYR A 150 -4.67 11.12 8.79
CA TYR A 150 -3.35 11.71 8.67
C TYR A 150 -2.52 10.97 7.64
N ILE A 151 -1.70 11.70 6.89
CA ILE A 151 -0.68 11.15 6.02
C ILE A 151 0.70 11.45 6.58
N LEU A 152 1.47 10.38 6.82
CA LEU A 152 2.90 10.45 7.09
C LEU A 152 3.63 10.55 5.76
N LYS A 153 4.54 11.51 5.62
CA LYS A 153 5.37 11.76 4.45
C LYS A 153 6.83 11.68 4.84
N VAL A 154 7.59 10.77 4.23
CA VAL A 154 9.03 10.61 4.46
C VAL A 154 9.81 11.13 3.28
N TYR A 155 10.90 11.87 3.53
CA TYR A 155 11.76 12.50 2.53
C TYR A 155 13.22 12.11 2.76
N GLU A 156 14.02 12.15 1.70
CA GLU A 156 15.47 12.04 1.81
C GLU A 156 16.10 13.41 2.12
N ASN A 157 16.91 13.48 3.18
CA ASN A 157 17.69 14.67 3.58
C ASN A 157 16.85 15.96 3.70
N ALA A 158 15.66 15.88 4.30
CA ALA A 158 14.70 16.98 4.42
C ALA A 158 14.27 17.62 3.08
N ASN A 159 14.61 17.00 1.95
CA ASN A 159 14.26 17.51 0.63
C ASN A 159 12.88 17.02 0.20
N LYS A 160 11.87 17.88 0.29
CA LYS A 160 10.48 17.59 -0.09
C LYS A 160 10.29 17.20 -1.57
N SER A 161 11.27 17.47 -2.43
CA SER A 161 11.26 17.00 -3.83
C SER A 161 11.78 15.57 -3.99
N ARG A 162 12.25 14.93 -2.91
CA ARG A 162 12.72 13.53 -2.89
C ARG A 162 11.86 12.67 -1.98
N PRO A 163 10.59 12.40 -2.35
CA PRO A 163 9.70 11.56 -1.56
C PRO A 163 10.22 10.12 -1.51
N ILE A 164 10.07 9.51 -0.34
CA ILE A 164 10.43 8.13 -0.06
C ILE A 164 9.18 7.28 0.13
N ILE A 165 8.31 7.71 1.04
CA ILE A 165 7.07 7.01 1.41
C ILE A 165 5.98 8.04 1.71
N SER A 166 4.74 7.72 1.34
CA SER A 166 3.53 8.26 1.93
C SER A 166 2.75 7.12 2.58
N GLN A 167 2.27 7.33 3.82
CA GLN A 167 1.57 6.30 4.59
C GLN A 167 0.39 6.91 5.34
N ARG A 168 -0.79 6.34 5.15
CA ARG A 168 -2.04 6.71 5.82
C ARG A 168 -2.07 6.14 7.23
N PHE A 169 -2.59 6.93 8.18
CA PHE A 169 -2.93 6.47 9.52
C PHE A 169 -4.10 7.28 10.09
N TYR A 170 -4.64 6.84 11.22
CA TYR A 170 -5.84 7.42 11.80
C TYR A 170 -5.62 7.81 13.26
N VAL A 171 -6.23 8.93 13.64
CA VAL A 171 -6.32 9.38 15.04
C VAL A 171 -7.80 9.40 15.43
N LEU A 172 -8.19 8.59 16.39
CA LEU A 172 -9.56 8.40 16.84
C LEU A 172 -9.82 9.18 18.12
N ASP A 173 -10.91 9.96 18.16
CA ASP A 173 -11.53 10.43 19.40
C ASP A 173 -12.86 9.66 19.58
N PRO A 174 -12.95 8.64 20.44
CA PRO A 174 -14.09 7.72 20.52
C PRO A 174 -15.29 8.33 21.23
N VAL A 175 -15.93 9.32 20.63
CA VAL A 175 -17.09 10.04 21.18
C VAL A 175 -18.40 9.25 21.01
N ILE A 176 -18.45 8.36 19.99
CA ILE A 176 -19.61 7.57 19.64
C ILE A 176 -19.28 6.08 19.60
N ASN A 177 -20.31 5.23 19.69
CA ASN A 177 -20.18 3.78 19.48
C ASN A 177 -20.74 3.38 18.12
N VAL A 178 -20.11 2.38 17.51
CA VAL A 178 -20.53 1.83 16.22
C VAL A 178 -20.74 0.33 16.36
N GLY A 179 -21.99 -0.12 16.21
CA GLY A 179 -22.34 -1.53 16.11
C GLY A 179 -22.43 -1.90 14.62
N ALA A 180 -21.80 -3.00 14.22
CA ALA A 180 -21.87 -3.50 12.84
C ALA A 180 -22.12 -5.00 12.83
N GLU A 181 -22.79 -5.46 11.76
CA GLU A 181 -23.08 -6.87 11.49
C GLU A 181 -22.89 -7.18 10.01
N ILE A 182 -22.51 -8.40 9.72
CA ILE A 182 -22.35 -8.89 8.36
C ILE A 182 -23.50 -9.83 8.03
N VAL A 183 -24.21 -9.52 6.95
CA VAL A 183 -25.35 -10.27 6.47
C VAL A 183 -25.21 -10.62 4.98
N ALA A 184 -25.97 -11.59 4.49
CA ALA A 184 -25.99 -11.88 3.07
C ALA A 184 -26.65 -10.74 2.27
N SER A 185 -26.24 -10.56 1.01
CA SER A 185 -26.91 -9.64 0.10
C SER A 185 -28.41 -9.92 -0.02
N SER A 186 -29.18 -8.88 -0.19
CA SER A 186 -30.60 -8.94 -0.49
C SER A 186 -30.87 -9.44 -1.92
N ASP A 187 -29.88 -9.35 -2.81
CA ASP A 187 -29.95 -9.90 -4.17
C ASP A 187 -29.81 -11.43 -4.12
N VAL A 188 -30.87 -12.13 -4.50
CA VAL A 188 -30.94 -13.61 -4.50
C VAL A 188 -29.84 -14.23 -5.37
N ALA A 189 -29.49 -13.61 -6.49
CA ALA A 189 -28.44 -14.10 -7.41
C ALA A 189 -27.04 -14.08 -6.80
N ASN A 190 -26.80 -13.14 -5.90
CA ASN A 190 -25.47 -12.87 -5.34
C ASN A 190 -25.35 -13.15 -3.82
N ARG A 191 -26.44 -13.63 -3.18
CA ARG A 191 -26.47 -13.84 -1.72
C ARG A 191 -25.42 -14.81 -1.17
N TYR A 192 -24.92 -15.73 -1.99
CA TYR A 192 -23.87 -16.68 -1.63
C TYR A 192 -22.44 -16.21 -2.01
N LYS A 193 -22.34 -14.99 -2.55
CA LYS A 193 -21.07 -14.42 -3.02
C LYS A 193 -20.73 -13.09 -2.38
N ILE A 194 -21.76 -12.35 -1.91
CA ILE A 194 -21.62 -10.99 -1.41
C ILE A 194 -21.87 -10.97 0.09
N GLN A 195 -20.97 -10.30 0.80
CA GLN A 195 -21.11 -9.94 2.21
C GLN A 195 -21.54 -8.47 2.29
N LYS A 196 -22.62 -8.21 3.03
CA LYS A 196 -23.17 -6.88 3.22
C LYS A 196 -22.96 -6.45 4.65
N VAL A 197 -22.48 -5.20 4.85
CA VAL A 197 -22.26 -4.63 6.17
C VAL A 197 -23.40 -3.68 6.53
N ASN A 198 -24.23 -4.08 7.51
CA ASN A 198 -25.14 -3.16 8.18
C ASN A 198 -24.46 -2.58 9.39
N PHE A 199 -24.69 -1.30 9.69
CA PHE A 199 -24.16 -0.71 10.92
C PHE A 199 -25.09 0.33 11.50
N THR A 200 -24.95 0.56 12.82
CA THR A 200 -25.67 1.59 13.56
C THR A 200 -24.69 2.43 14.35
N ILE A 201 -24.81 3.73 14.25
CA ILE A 201 -24.07 4.72 15.02
C ILE A 201 -24.91 5.08 16.23
N PHE A 202 -24.39 4.89 17.44
CA PHE A 202 -25.01 5.27 18.70
C PHE A 202 -24.33 6.53 19.25
N HIS A 203 -25.09 7.59 19.52
CA HIS A 203 -24.56 8.87 19.96
C HIS A 203 -25.40 9.50 21.06
N GLN A 204 -24.72 10.20 21.97
CA GLN A 204 -25.34 11.04 23.01
C GLN A 204 -25.18 12.54 22.68
N MET A 205 -24.21 12.88 21.81
CA MET A 205 -23.99 14.23 21.38
C MET A 205 -25.10 14.71 20.43
N PRO A 206 -25.46 16.01 20.44
CA PRO A 206 -26.41 16.56 19.47
C PRO A 206 -25.80 16.56 18.07
N ILE A 207 -26.48 15.94 17.10
CA ILE A 207 -26.18 15.99 15.68
C ILE A 207 -27.28 16.81 15.01
N GLN A 208 -26.96 17.99 14.48
CA GLN A 208 -27.95 18.90 13.94
C GLN A 208 -28.50 18.40 12.60
N ASN A 209 -27.61 18.00 11.71
CA ASN A 209 -27.99 17.47 10.41
C ASN A 209 -27.15 16.22 10.05
N PRO A 210 -27.63 15.01 10.33
CA PRO A 210 -26.90 13.78 10.05
C PRO A 210 -26.43 13.64 8.59
N TYR A 211 -27.14 14.23 7.63
CA TYR A 211 -26.82 14.16 6.20
C TYR A 211 -25.60 15.00 5.80
N LEU A 212 -25.30 16.04 6.57
CA LEU A 212 -24.19 16.96 6.32
C LEU A 212 -23.04 16.74 7.31
N ASP A 213 -23.39 16.42 8.55
CA ASP A 213 -22.45 16.41 9.68
C ASP A 213 -21.74 15.07 9.82
N ILE A 214 -22.38 13.96 9.39
CA ILE A 214 -21.86 12.60 9.54
C ILE A 214 -21.50 11.98 8.18
N LYS A 215 -20.34 11.34 8.14
CA LYS A 215 -19.92 10.46 7.07
C LYS A 215 -19.42 9.15 7.68
N ALA A 216 -19.76 8.03 7.06
CA ALA A 216 -19.17 6.75 7.42
C ALA A 216 -18.49 6.11 6.21
N ILE A 217 -17.34 5.51 6.43
CA ILE A 217 -16.60 4.78 5.39
C ILE A 217 -16.46 3.34 5.85
N VAL A 218 -16.81 2.41 4.97
CA VAL A 218 -16.66 0.97 5.21
C VAL A 218 -15.56 0.44 4.30
N THR A 219 -14.63 -0.33 4.85
CA THR A 219 -13.57 -1.03 4.11
C THR A 219 -13.57 -2.52 4.44
N GLN A 220 -13.03 -3.33 3.54
CA GLN A 220 -12.82 -4.77 3.71
C GLN A 220 -11.32 -5.05 3.85
N ASN A 221 -10.91 -5.86 4.85
CA ASN A 221 -9.55 -6.34 5.07
C ASN A 221 -8.49 -5.22 5.11
N ASN A 222 -8.85 -4.07 5.71
CA ASN A 222 -7.99 -2.88 5.77
C ASN A 222 -7.48 -2.43 4.37
N ASN A 223 -8.19 -2.84 3.31
CA ASN A 223 -7.86 -2.44 1.94
C ASN A 223 -8.60 -1.13 1.59
N PRO A 224 -7.89 -0.05 1.28
CA PRO A 224 -8.51 1.22 0.91
C PRO A 224 -9.18 1.19 -0.47
N ASN A 225 -8.82 0.20 -1.30
CA ASN A 225 -9.43 0.01 -2.60
C ASN A 225 -10.85 -0.59 -2.40
N GLY A 226 -11.85 0.00 -3.01
CA GLY A 226 -13.24 -0.44 -2.81
C GLY A 226 -13.91 0.09 -1.54
N ALA A 227 -13.33 1.08 -0.84
CA ALA A 227 -13.96 1.73 0.29
C ALA A 227 -15.30 2.37 -0.09
N ILE A 228 -16.35 2.13 0.70
CA ILE A 228 -17.71 2.62 0.44
C ILE A 228 -18.02 3.80 1.36
N LEU A 229 -18.37 4.94 0.77
CA LEU A 229 -18.77 6.15 1.50
C LEU A 229 -20.30 6.15 1.73
N ASN A 230 -20.69 6.32 2.98
CA ASN A 230 -22.08 6.46 3.43
C ASN A 230 -22.29 7.88 3.98
N THR A 231 -23.24 8.61 3.42
CA THR A 231 -23.61 9.98 3.85
C THR A 231 -25.06 10.10 4.28
N LYS A 232 -25.86 9.05 4.07
CA LYS A 232 -27.30 9.07 4.35
C LYS A 232 -27.67 7.85 5.19
N PRO A 233 -28.08 8.02 6.45
CA PRO A 233 -28.67 6.94 7.22
C PRO A 233 -30.01 6.52 6.62
N THR A 234 -30.30 5.22 6.65
CA THR A 234 -31.61 4.67 6.27
C THR A 234 -32.70 5.11 7.24
N PHE A 235 -32.36 5.14 8.54
CA PHE A 235 -33.25 5.60 9.59
C PHE A 235 -32.51 6.50 10.60
N ILE A 236 -33.21 7.54 11.02
CA ILE A 236 -32.77 8.43 12.11
C ILE A 236 -33.70 8.19 13.28
N LYS A 237 -33.13 7.77 14.42
CA LYS A 237 -33.85 7.53 15.69
C LYS A 237 -33.22 8.37 16.78
N PRO A 238 -33.91 8.66 17.88
CA PRO A 238 -33.29 9.31 19.03
C PRO A 238 -32.04 8.56 19.48
N GLY A 239 -30.88 9.22 19.46
CA GLY A 239 -29.59 8.67 19.87
C GLY A 239 -28.99 7.64 18.92
N SER A 240 -29.55 7.40 17.72
CA SER A 240 -28.96 6.46 16.77
C SER A 240 -29.25 6.77 15.30
N LEU A 241 -28.27 6.45 14.45
CA LEU A 241 -28.36 6.52 12.98
C LEU A 241 -28.13 5.12 12.41
N VAL A 242 -29.08 4.61 11.64
CA VAL A 242 -29.05 3.25 11.11
C VAL A 242 -28.70 3.27 9.63
N TYR A 243 -27.75 2.41 9.22
CA TYR A 243 -27.27 2.26 7.84
C TYR A 243 -27.44 0.79 7.41
N ASN A 244 -28.59 0.47 6.85
CA ASN A 244 -28.95 -0.87 6.40
C ASN A 244 -29.70 -0.88 5.05
N GLU A 245 -29.45 0.13 4.22
CA GLU A 245 -30.02 0.22 2.86
C GLU A 245 -29.79 -1.07 2.08
N LEU A 246 -30.80 -1.51 1.30
CA LEU A 246 -30.83 -2.85 0.70
C LEU A 246 -29.59 -3.18 -0.15
N ASN A 247 -29.12 -2.24 -0.96
CA ASN A 247 -28.02 -2.44 -1.91
C ASN A 247 -26.76 -1.63 -1.53
N ALA A 248 -26.64 -1.21 -0.25
CA ALA A 248 -25.48 -0.46 0.22
C ALA A 248 -24.52 -1.38 0.99
N ASN A 249 -23.23 -0.97 1.02
CA ASN A 249 -22.16 -1.66 1.76
C ASN A 249 -22.02 -3.14 1.38
N GLU A 250 -22.18 -3.45 0.11
CA GLU A 250 -21.98 -4.76 -0.45
C GLU A 250 -20.56 -4.94 -0.96
N PHE A 251 -19.92 -6.02 -0.54
CA PHE A 251 -18.57 -6.40 -0.91
C PHE A 251 -18.60 -7.83 -1.44
N TRP A 252 -17.86 -8.10 -2.50
CA TRP A 252 -17.58 -9.48 -2.86
C TRP A 252 -16.89 -10.15 -1.68
N GLY A 253 -17.37 -11.32 -1.28
CA GLY A 253 -16.73 -12.10 -0.21
C GLY A 253 -15.31 -12.50 -0.57
N GLY A 254 -15.03 -12.66 -1.87
CA GLY A 254 -13.78 -13.19 -2.34
C GLY A 254 -13.58 -14.64 -1.89
N ASN A 255 -12.33 -15.05 -1.76
CA ASN A 255 -11.92 -16.33 -1.19
C ASN A 255 -10.84 -16.09 -0.14
N GLU A 256 -10.53 -17.10 0.67
CA GLU A 256 -9.39 -17.05 1.58
C GLU A 256 -8.12 -16.75 0.79
N TYR A 257 -7.25 -15.90 1.34
CA TYR A 257 -6.01 -15.54 0.68
C TYR A 257 -5.10 -16.76 0.54
N ARG A 258 -4.39 -16.82 -0.56
CA ARG A 258 -3.27 -17.74 -0.71
C ARG A 258 -2.16 -17.31 0.23
N LYS A 259 -1.37 -18.25 0.73
CA LYS A 259 -0.29 -17.93 1.65
C LYS A 259 0.96 -18.74 1.36
N PHE A 260 2.11 -18.21 1.79
CA PHE A 260 3.36 -18.93 1.80
C PHE A 260 4.20 -18.53 3.01
N ASP A 261 5.10 -19.45 3.40
CA ASP A 261 5.97 -19.30 4.57
C ASP A 261 7.45 -19.32 4.17
N THR A 262 8.12 -18.19 4.33
CA THR A 262 9.57 -18.00 4.13
C THR A 262 10.28 -17.59 5.42
N ARG A 263 9.74 -17.95 6.59
CA ARG A 263 10.38 -17.66 7.90
C ARG A 263 11.73 -18.31 8.08
N SER A 264 12.00 -19.38 7.33
CA SER A 264 13.32 -20.02 7.25
C SER A 264 13.69 -20.25 5.78
N PHE A 265 14.98 -20.10 5.46
CA PHE A 265 15.55 -20.51 4.17
C PHE A 265 16.33 -21.84 4.27
N ARG A 266 16.30 -22.50 5.43
CA ARG A 266 16.97 -23.78 5.66
C ARG A 266 16.12 -24.99 5.31
N TYR A 267 14.80 -24.81 5.27
CA TYR A 267 13.83 -25.85 4.92
C TYR A 267 12.64 -25.29 4.15
N LYS A 268 12.01 -26.13 3.36
CA LYS A 268 10.81 -25.79 2.58
C LYS A 268 9.60 -25.87 3.50
N ALA A 269 8.95 -24.74 3.70
CA ALA A 269 7.74 -24.62 4.52
C ALA A 269 6.49 -24.51 3.63
N GLU A 270 5.38 -24.03 4.17
CA GLU A 270 4.09 -23.97 3.49
C GLU A 270 4.19 -23.24 2.14
N HIS A 271 3.71 -23.87 1.09
CA HIS A 271 3.67 -23.40 -0.29
C HIS A 271 5.04 -23.09 -0.93
N VAL A 272 6.14 -23.49 -0.33
CA VAL A 272 7.49 -23.31 -0.88
C VAL A 272 7.97 -24.61 -1.51
N GLN A 273 8.12 -24.60 -2.84
CA GLN A 273 8.58 -25.74 -3.63
C GLN A 273 10.10 -25.93 -3.55
N ASP A 274 10.85 -24.82 -3.65
CA ASP A 274 12.30 -24.86 -3.63
C ASP A 274 12.94 -23.62 -3.04
N ILE A 275 14.14 -23.80 -2.45
CA ILE A 275 14.95 -22.70 -1.91
C ILE A 275 16.39 -22.93 -2.35
N TYR A 276 17.00 -21.90 -2.93
CA TYR A 276 18.42 -21.92 -3.30
C TYR A 276 19.02 -20.51 -3.21
N VAL A 277 20.33 -20.44 -3.18
CA VAL A 277 21.08 -19.18 -3.18
C VAL A 277 21.65 -18.95 -4.57
N ASP A 278 21.33 -17.78 -5.13
CA ASP A 278 22.00 -17.21 -6.30
C ASP A 278 22.79 -15.97 -5.81
N THR A 279 22.53 -14.79 -6.31
CA THR A 279 23.07 -13.52 -5.75
C THR A 279 22.47 -13.21 -4.38
N ILE A 280 21.22 -13.56 -4.19
CA ILE A 280 20.48 -13.54 -2.92
C ILE A 280 19.70 -14.85 -2.77
N ASN A 281 19.08 -15.06 -1.61
CA ASN A 281 18.16 -16.17 -1.43
C ASN A 281 17.06 -16.13 -2.50
N THR A 282 16.68 -17.28 -3.03
CA THR A 282 15.56 -17.43 -3.96
C THR A 282 14.62 -18.49 -3.42
N ALA A 283 13.35 -18.15 -3.28
CA ALA A 283 12.28 -19.06 -2.90
C ALA A 283 11.32 -19.23 -4.11
N VAL A 284 11.14 -20.46 -4.55
CA VAL A 284 10.20 -20.81 -5.61
C VAL A 284 8.94 -21.34 -4.96
N LEU A 285 7.79 -20.70 -5.21
CA LEU A 285 6.52 -21.18 -4.69
C LEU A 285 5.98 -22.33 -5.56
N PHE A 286 5.14 -23.19 -4.97
CA PHE A 286 4.36 -24.13 -5.75
C PHE A 286 3.52 -23.39 -6.79
N ASN A 287 3.23 -24.08 -7.90
CA ASN A 287 2.42 -23.48 -8.95
C ASN A 287 0.96 -23.35 -8.52
N ASP A 288 0.45 -22.15 -8.61
CA ASP A 288 -0.96 -21.86 -8.38
C ASP A 288 -1.84 -22.16 -9.61
N VAL A 289 -3.11 -22.41 -9.34
CA VAL A 289 -4.16 -22.57 -10.35
C VAL A 289 -5.31 -21.65 -10.04
N ASN A 290 -6.21 -21.47 -10.98
CA ASN A 290 -7.48 -20.76 -10.76
C ASN A 290 -8.30 -21.46 -9.67
N SER A 291 -8.66 -20.73 -8.61
CA SER A 291 -9.42 -21.21 -7.44
C SER A 291 -10.89 -20.80 -7.47
N SER A 292 -11.38 -20.19 -8.56
CA SER A 292 -12.77 -19.74 -8.70
C SER A 292 -13.80 -20.87 -8.88
N GLY A 293 -13.50 -22.06 -8.37
CA GLY A 293 -14.39 -23.23 -8.41
C GLY A 293 -15.73 -23.00 -7.68
N PRO A 294 -16.71 -23.91 -7.84
CA PRO A 294 -18.04 -23.70 -7.29
C PRO A 294 -18.17 -23.99 -5.78
N LYS A 295 -17.13 -24.49 -5.14
CA LYS A 295 -17.15 -24.88 -3.73
C LYS A 295 -16.15 -24.07 -2.93
N TYR A 296 -16.63 -23.49 -1.84
CA TYR A 296 -15.78 -22.89 -0.82
C TYR A 296 -14.95 -23.95 -0.08
N SER A 297 -13.73 -23.60 0.24
CA SER A 297 -12.84 -24.37 1.10
C SER A 297 -12.23 -23.45 2.15
N ASN A 298 -12.58 -23.69 3.40
CA ASN A 298 -12.02 -22.93 4.50
C ASN A 298 -10.51 -23.23 4.61
N GLN A 299 -9.70 -22.19 4.51
CA GLN A 299 -8.26 -22.20 4.76
C GLN A 299 -7.96 -21.02 5.69
N PHE A 300 -7.14 -21.28 6.70
CA PHE A 300 -6.72 -20.20 7.58
C PHE A 300 -5.77 -19.26 6.84
N ASP A 301 -6.11 -17.98 6.84
CA ASP A 301 -5.25 -16.88 6.38
C ASP A 301 -5.23 -15.74 7.40
N GLU A 302 -4.56 -14.67 7.08
CA GLU A 302 -4.45 -13.45 7.89
C GLU A 302 -5.14 -12.26 7.20
N ASN A 303 -6.15 -12.51 6.37
CA ASN A 303 -6.91 -11.50 5.63
C ASN A 303 -6.05 -10.57 4.78
N GLY A 304 -5.07 -11.14 4.08
CA GLY A 304 -4.16 -10.44 3.18
C GLY A 304 -2.98 -9.76 3.87
N ASN A 305 -2.78 -9.95 5.17
CA ASN A 305 -1.66 -9.42 5.92
C ASN A 305 -0.34 -10.17 5.65
N PHE A 306 0.74 -9.62 6.18
CA PHE A 306 2.05 -10.27 6.19
C PHE A 306 2.77 -10.00 7.50
N PHE A 307 3.61 -10.93 7.93
CA PHE A 307 4.34 -10.85 9.18
C PHE A 307 5.82 -11.11 8.94
N ILE A 308 6.67 -10.17 9.32
CA ILE A 308 8.11 -10.36 9.27
C ILE A 308 8.53 -11.21 10.45
N ARG A 309 8.99 -12.41 10.16
CA ARG A 309 9.43 -13.40 11.14
C ARG A 309 10.68 -14.12 10.61
N ASN A 310 11.55 -14.48 11.51
CA ASN A 310 12.77 -15.23 11.18
C ASN A 310 12.97 -16.33 12.22
N GLN A 311 12.97 -17.57 11.77
CA GLN A 311 13.27 -18.74 12.59
C GLN A 311 14.77 -19.08 12.60
N ASP A 312 15.55 -18.46 11.73
CA ASP A 312 16.99 -18.67 11.57
C ASP A 312 17.82 -17.64 12.36
N GLY A 313 17.19 -16.56 12.84
CA GLY A 313 17.83 -15.44 13.55
C GLY A 313 17.13 -15.10 14.86
N ARG A 314 17.62 -14.04 15.53
CA ARG A 314 17.10 -13.59 16.82
C ARG A 314 16.15 -12.38 16.72
N ASN A 315 16.49 -11.44 15.85
CA ASN A 315 15.74 -10.19 15.69
C ASN A 315 15.14 -10.11 14.29
N PRO A 316 13.82 -10.28 14.11
CA PRO A 316 13.20 -10.21 12.80
C PRO A 316 13.43 -8.91 12.05
N SER A 317 13.60 -7.79 12.74
CA SER A 317 13.81 -6.49 12.09
C SER A 317 15.14 -6.40 11.36
N THR A 318 16.21 -7.04 11.89
CA THR A 318 17.59 -6.92 11.39
C THR A 318 18.15 -8.21 10.80
N ASP A 319 17.69 -9.37 11.29
CA ASP A 319 18.27 -10.68 10.94
C ASP A 319 17.45 -11.40 9.85
N SER A 320 16.24 -10.94 9.54
CA SER A 320 15.45 -11.47 8.42
C SER A 320 16.06 -11.02 7.10
N ASP A 321 16.45 -11.99 6.27
CA ASP A 321 17.04 -11.71 4.97
C ASP A 321 15.96 -11.50 3.89
N TYR A 322 16.36 -10.96 2.77
CA TYR A 322 15.52 -10.81 1.59
C TYR A 322 15.72 -11.96 0.62
N ALA A 323 14.64 -12.39 0.00
CA ALA A 323 14.67 -13.36 -1.08
C ALA A 323 13.97 -12.82 -2.33
N LYS A 324 14.39 -13.32 -3.49
CA LYS A 324 13.59 -13.30 -4.69
C LYS A 324 12.55 -14.41 -4.58
N VAL A 325 11.27 -14.04 -4.38
CA VAL A 325 10.14 -14.96 -4.34
C VAL A 325 9.55 -15.08 -5.73
N ILE A 326 9.49 -16.29 -6.26
CA ILE A 326 9.00 -16.59 -7.60
C ILE A 326 7.59 -17.17 -7.48
N PHE A 327 6.62 -16.39 -7.94
CA PHE A 327 5.21 -16.77 -8.07
C PHE A 327 4.98 -17.36 -9.45
N SER A 328 4.15 -18.40 -9.54
CA SER A 328 3.71 -18.97 -10.81
C SER A 328 2.23 -19.30 -10.78
N LEU A 329 1.52 -18.93 -11.85
CA LEU A 329 0.07 -19.15 -12.02
C LEU A 329 -0.19 -19.86 -13.34
N ASN A 330 -0.86 -21.01 -13.27
CA ASN A 330 -1.41 -21.71 -14.42
C ASN A 330 -2.90 -21.37 -14.54
N ALA A 331 -3.21 -20.36 -15.34
CA ALA A 331 -4.57 -19.91 -15.57
C ALA A 331 -4.71 -19.30 -16.97
N ILE A 332 -5.92 -19.33 -17.49
CA ILE A 332 -6.30 -18.65 -18.73
C ILE A 332 -6.92 -17.30 -18.32
N PRO A 333 -6.37 -16.16 -18.74
CA PRO A 333 -6.97 -14.85 -18.44
C PRO A 333 -8.30 -14.66 -19.22
N PRO A 334 -9.15 -13.70 -18.80
CA PRO A 334 -10.42 -13.42 -19.50
C PRO A 334 -10.26 -13.05 -20.98
N ASN A 335 -9.16 -12.38 -21.29
CA ASN A 335 -8.77 -11.99 -22.66
C ASN A 335 -7.27 -11.63 -22.72
N GLU A 336 -6.74 -11.30 -23.90
CA GLU A 336 -5.33 -10.98 -24.12
C GLU A 336 -4.96 -9.52 -23.78
N LYS A 337 -5.95 -8.65 -23.53
CA LYS A 337 -5.74 -7.20 -23.45
C LYS A 337 -5.59 -6.66 -22.04
N GLY A 338 -5.48 -7.50 -21.04
CA GLY A 338 -5.31 -7.08 -19.65
C GLY A 338 -4.00 -7.55 -19.05
N SER A 339 -3.93 -7.56 -17.73
CA SER A 339 -2.75 -8.03 -17.00
C SER A 339 -3.10 -8.65 -15.66
N ILE A 340 -2.30 -9.64 -15.26
CA ILE A 340 -2.40 -10.30 -13.96
C ILE A 340 -1.41 -9.67 -13.01
N HIS A 341 -1.84 -9.41 -11.77
CA HIS A 341 -0.98 -8.86 -10.72
C HIS A 341 -1.09 -9.66 -9.43
N VAL A 342 0.04 -9.73 -8.69
CA VAL A 342 0.10 -10.32 -7.35
C VAL A 342 -0.09 -9.20 -6.33
N LEU A 343 -1.14 -9.28 -5.50
CA LEU A 343 -1.47 -8.26 -4.50
C LEU A 343 -1.58 -8.84 -3.09
N GLY A 344 -1.27 -8.01 -2.11
CA GLY A 344 -1.42 -8.24 -0.68
C GLY A 344 -1.07 -6.98 0.09
N GLN A 345 -1.17 -7.01 1.41
CA GLN A 345 -0.78 -5.89 2.26
C GLN A 345 0.70 -5.51 2.09
N PHE A 346 1.57 -6.46 1.78
CA PHE A 346 3.02 -6.24 1.58
C PHE A 346 3.36 -5.30 0.42
N ASN A 347 2.44 -5.07 -0.50
CA ASN A 347 2.55 -4.08 -1.57
C ASN A 347 1.42 -3.04 -1.55
N ASN A 348 0.72 -2.91 -0.39
CA ASN A 348 -0.41 -2.00 -0.18
C ASN A 348 -1.54 -2.19 -1.19
N TYR A 349 -1.76 -3.40 -1.70
CA TYR A 349 -2.71 -3.70 -2.78
C TYR A 349 -2.53 -2.80 -4.02
N SER A 350 -1.33 -2.29 -4.22
CA SER A 350 -1.01 -1.35 -5.30
C SER A 350 -0.70 -2.10 -6.59
N ILE A 351 -1.35 -1.71 -7.67
CA ILE A 351 -1.06 -2.20 -9.01
C ILE A 351 0.16 -1.45 -9.56
N ALA A 352 1.24 -2.19 -9.81
CA ALA A 352 2.49 -1.64 -10.28
C ALA A 352 3.20 -2.59 -11.26
N PRO A 353 4.09 -2.10 -12.13
CA PRO A 353 4.87 -2.97 -13.00
C PRO A 353 5.67 -4.04 -12.26
N ALA A 354 6.09 -3.75 -11.01
CA ALA A 354 6.90 -4.65 -10.19
C ALA A 354 6.16 -5.92 -9.74
N ASN A 355 4.82 -5.91 -9.69
CA ASN A 355 4.00 -7.06 -9.29
C ASN A 355 3.12 -7.61 -10.42
N LYS A 356 3.36 -7.13 -11.65
CA LYS A 356 2.73 -7.66 -12.86
C LYS A 356 3.33 -9.03 -13.20
N MET A 357 2.50 -9.99 -13.54
CA MET A 357 2.93 -11.29 -14.04
C MET A 357 3.19 -11.24 -15.54
N VAL A 358 4.18 -12.02 -15.97
CA VAL A 358 4.58 -12.17 -17.39
C VAL A 358 4.35 -13.62 -17.80
N TYR A 359 3.76 -13.81 -18.95
CA TYR A 359 3.56 -15.15 -19.52
C TYR A 359 4.85 -15.71 -20.10
N ASP A 360 5.16 -16.96 -19.75
CA ASP A 360 6.29 -17.71 -20.30
C ASP A 360 5.74 -18.75 -21.30
N GLU A 361 6.03 -18.54 -22.57
CA GLU A 361 5.56 -19.39 -23.68
C GLU A 361 6.07 -20.82 -23.60
N ASN A 362 7.28 -21.03 -23.08
CA ASN A 362 7.87 -22.37 -22.96
C ASN A 362 7.25 -23.17 -21.82
N ARG A 363 6.97 -22.50 -20.71
CA ARG A 363 6.41 -23.14 -19.51
C ARG A 363 4.88 -23.10 -19.47
N LYS A 364 4.25 -22.34 -20.38
CA LYS A 364 2.78 -22.15 -20.46
C LYS A 364 2.15 -21.65 -19.17
N LYS A 365 2.82 -20.72 -18.48
CA LYS A 365 2.41 -20.18 -17.18
C LYS A 365 2.77 -18.71 -17.05
N TYR A 366 2.11 -18.02 -16.16
CA TYR A 366 2.46 -16.66 -15.73
C TYR A 366 3.44 -16.69 -14.57
N PHE A 367 4.41 -15.78 -14.58
CA PHE A 367 5.42 -15.65 -13.53
C PHE A 367 5.54 -14.20 -13.03
N ALA A 368 5.77 -14.04 -11.73
CA ALA A 368 6.20 -12.78 -11.12
C ALA A 368 7.36 -13.04 -10.16
N ASN A 369 8.30 -12.09 -10.08
CA ASN A 369 9.43 -12.15 -9.17
C ASN A 369 9.38 -10.95 -8.23
N LEU A 370 9.15 -11.18 -6.95
CA LEU A 370 9.09 -10.14 -5.94
C LEU A 370 10.24 -10.29 -4.95
N LYS A 371 10.91 -9.18 -4.60
CA LYS A 371 11.90 -9.17 -3.52
C LYS A 371 11.18 -8.92 -2.21
N LEU A 372 11.08 -9.95 -1.37
CA LEU A 372 10.38 -9.95 -0.08
C LEU A 372 11.32 -10.38 1.04
N LYS A 373 11.07 -9.87 2.25
CA LYS A 373 11.80 -10.22 3.49
C LYS A 373 11.30 -11.54 4.04
N GLN A 374 12.09 -12.29 4.80
CA GLN A 374 11.63 -13.49 5.49
C GLN A 374 10.36 -13.23 6.31
N GLY A 375 9.37 -14.10 6.17
CA GLY A 375 8.08 -13.93 6.84
C GLY A 375 6.99 -14.88 6.38
N LEU A 376 5.78 -14.60 6.86
CA LEU A 376 4.52 -15.16 6.41
C LEU A 376 3.81 -14.13 5.55
N TYR A 377 3.22 -14.57 4.46
CA TYR A 377 2.61 -13.66 3.48
C TYR A 377 1.31 -14.21 2.96
N ASP A 378 0.27 -13.40 3.02
CA ASP A 378 -0.96 -13.63 2.29
C ASP A 378 -0.93 -12.86 0.95
N TYR A 379 -1.48 -13.45 -0.10
CA TYR A 379 -1.55 -12.85 -1.43
C TYR A 379 -2.76 -13.34 -2.21
N LYS A 380 -3.11 -12.59 -3.24
CA LYS A 380 -4.10 -12.97 -4.24
C LYS A 380 -3.70 -12.52 -5.63
N TYR A 381 -4.29 -13.12 -6.64
CA TYR A 381 -4.17 -12.71 -8.03
C TYR A 381 -5.37 -11.86 -8.43
N ILE A 382 -5.11 -10.77 -9.14
CA ILE A 382 -6.17 -9.95 -9.72
C ILE A 382 -6.01 -9.84 -11.23
N TRP A 383 -7.11 -9.61 -11.91
CA TRP A 383 -7.15 -9.21 -13.29
C TRP A 383 -7.36 -7.70 -13.41
N LEU A 384 -6.47 -7.04 -14.15
CA LEU A 384 -6.62 -5.65 -14.55
C LEU A 384 -6.93 -5.62 -16.05
N SER A 385 -8.14 -5.20 -16.41
CA SER A 385 -8.54 -5.03 -17.80
C SER A 385 -7.93 -3.78 -18.45
N GLU A 386 -7.97 -3.69 -19.78
CA GLU A 386 -7.41 -2.57 -20.55
C GLU A 386 -8.05 -1.22 -20.18
N ASP A 387 -9.35 -1.22 -19.83
CA ASP A 387 -10.10 -0.04 -19.37
C ASP A 387 -9.82 0.34 -17.91
N GLY A 388 -8.88 -0.35 -17.25
CA GLY A 388 -8.47 -0.08 -15.86
C GLY A 388 -9.39 -0.67 -14.79
N LYS A 389 -10.36 -1.51 -15.16
CA LYS A 389 -11.23 -2.18 -14.20
C LYS A 389 -10.51 -3.36 -13.56
N ILE A 390 -10.60 -3.44 -12.24
CA ILE A 390 -10.02 -4.52 -11.44
C ILE A 390 -11.10 -5.58 -11.21
N ASP A 391 -10.74 -6.83 -11.49
CA ASP A 391 -11.51 -8.01 -11.07
C ASP A 391 -10.61 -8.85 -10.14
N ASP A 392 -10.95 -8.90 -8.88
CA ASP A 392 -10.24 -9.65 -7.85
C ASP A 392 -10.91 -10.99 -7.49
N THR A 393 -11.96 -11.34 -8.22
CA THR A 393 -12.71 -12.59 -8.06
C THR A 393 -12.45 -13.59 -9.18
N PHE A 394 -11.94 -13.16 -10.33
CA PHE A 394 -11.76 -14.00 -11.51
C PHE A 394 -10.90 -15.25 -11.25
N PHE A 395 -9.79 -15.09 -10.53
CA PHE A 395 -8.88 -16.20 -10.21
C PHE A 395 -9.18 -16.84 -8.87
N GLU A 396 -9.85 -16.14 -7.97
CA GLU A 396 -10.06 -16.58 -6.59
C GLU A 396 -11.49 -17.06 -6.32
N GLY A 397 -12.48 -16.59 -7.09
CA GLY A 397 -13.90 -16.81 -6.80
C GLY A 397 -14.43 -15.81 -5.78
N SER A 398 -15.69 -16.04 -5.35
CA SER A 398 -16.30 -15.25 -4.30
C SER A 398 -17.33 -16.07 -3.55
N PHE A 399 -17.24 -16.11 -2.22
CA PHE A 399 -18.07 -16.89 -1.33
C PHE A 399 -18.50 -16.06 -0.14
N PHE A 400 -19.75 -16.22 0.27
CA PHE A 400 -20.25 -15.54 1.48
C PHE A 400 -19.57 -16.06 2.76
N GLU A 401 -19.12 -17.30 2.74
CA GLU A 401 -18.48 -17.99 3.86
C GLU A 401 -17.05 -17.53 4.15
N THR A 402 -16.40 -16.82 3.22
CA THR A 402 -15.02 -16.33 3.38
C THR A 402 -14.87 -15.51 4.65
N ASP A 403 -13.79 -15.75 5.41
CA ASP A 403 -13.44 -14.91 6.55
C ASP A 403 -12.94 -13.56 6.05
N ASN A 404 -13.62 -12.50 6.43
CA ASN A 404 -13.22 -11.14 6.14
C ASN A 404 -13.38 -10.25 7.36
N SER A 405 -12.54 -9.25 7.47
CA SER A 405 -12.70 -8.18 8.47
C SER A 405 -13.22 -6.90 7.83
N TYR A 406 -14.15 -6.23 8.49
CA TYR A 406 -14.74 -4.99 8.00
C TYR A 406 -14.52 -3.87 8.99
N GLN A 407 -14.05 -2.74 8.50
CA GLN A 407 -13.78 -1.55 9.28
C GLN A 407 -14.82 -0.48 8.93
N VAL A 408 -15.46 0.08 9.97
CA VAL A 408 -16.39 1.21 9.84
C VAL A 408 -15.78 2.41 10.53
N PHE A 409 -15.42 3.44 9.74
CA PHE A 409 -14.87 4.71 10.21
C PHE A 409 -15.96 5.77 10.16
N VAL A 410 -16.24 6.44 11.29
CA VAL A 410 -17.28 7.47 11.37
C VAL A 410 -16.66 8.83 11.65
N TYR A 411 -16.94 9.75 10.72
CA TYR A 411 -16.45 11.13 10.76
C TYR A 411 -17.57 12.09 11.08
N TYR A 412 -17.24 13.08 11.87
CA TYR A 412 -18.13 14.20 12.21
C TYR A 412 -17.49 15.53 11.81
N ARG A 413 -18.28 16.37 11.17
CA ARG A 413 -17.94 17.74 10.90
C ARG A 413 -18.85 18.64 11.71
N LYS A 414 -18.30 19.34 12.68
CA LYS A 414 -19.06 20.32 13.47
C LYS A 414 -19.68 21.37 12.55
N PRO A 415 -20.93 21.79 12.78
CA PRO A 415 -21.53 22.90 12.04
C PRO A 415 -20.62 24.13 12.05
N GLY A 416 -20.30 24.68 10.86
CA GLY A 416 -19.30 25.75 10.71
C GLY A 416 -17.83 25.31 10.87
N GLY A 417 -17.56 24.04 11.15
CA GLY A 417 -16.22 23.51 11.30
C GLY A 417 -15.44 23.45 9.97
N ARG A 418 -14.11 23.60 10.05
CA ARG A 418 -13.21 23.59 8.90
C ARG A 418 -12.69 22.19 8.52
N TRP A 419 -12.77 21.22 9.42
CA TRP A 419 -12.26 19.86 9.23
C TRP A 419 -13.24 18.79 9.71
N GLU A 420 -12.97 17.54 9.38
CA GLU A 420 -13.69 16.36 9.81
C GLU A 420 -12.89 15.64 10.90
N GLU A 421 -13.54 15.20 11.97
CA GLU A 421 -12.94 14.46 13.07
C GLU A 421 -13.39 12.99 12.98
N LEU A 422 -12.48 12.04 13.15
CA LEU A 422 -12.79 10.60 13.27
C LEU A 422 -13.25 10.34 14.71
N ILE A 423 -14.56 10.17 14.90
CA ILE A 423 -15.19 10.08 16.22
C ILE A 423 -15.71 8.68 16.60
N GLY A 424 -15.70 7.75 15.65
CA GLY A 424 -16.13 6.37 15.88
C GLY A 424 -15.43 5.40 14.96
N PHE A 425 -15.16 4.21 15.47
CA PHE A 425 -14.52 3.13 14.74
C PHE A 425 -15.07 1.78 15.20
N SER A 426 -15.31 0.88 14.27
CA SER A 426 -15.64 -0.53 14.55
C SER A 426 -14.85 -1.42 13.60
N ASN A 427 -14.41 -2.57 14.10
CA ASN A 427 -13.79 -3.63 13.32
C ASN A 427 -14.50 -4.95 13.63
N VAL A 428 -15.16 -5.53 12.64
CA VAL A 428 -15.95 -6.75 12.80
C VAL A 428 -15.48 -7.82 11.81
N SER A 429 -15.52 -9.09 12.22
CA SER A 429 -15.19 -10.24 11.36
C SER A 429 -16.47 -10.91 10.87
N SER A 430 -16.45 -11.46 9.65
CA SER A 430 -17.52 -12.30 9.11
C SER A 430 -17.59 -13.68 9.80
N LEU A 431 -16.51 -14.15 10.41
CA LEU A 431 -16.56 -15.34 11.26
C LEU A 431 -17.47 -15.06 12.46
N LYS A 432 -18.57 -15.79 12.54
CA LYS A 432 -19.37 -15.83 13.77
C LYS A 432 -18.56 -16.61 14.82
N LYS A 433 -18.12 -15.89 15.86
CA LYS A 433 -17.58 -16.51 17.08
C LYS A 433 -18.71 -17.18 17.85
#